data_00726a33b37edf0e4cc81425814f4ba5
#
_entry.id   00726a33b37edf0e4cc81425814f4ba5
#
_cell.length_a   1.000
_cell.length_b   1.000
_cell.length_c   1.000
_cell.angle_alpha   90.00
_cell.angle_beta   90.00
_cell.angle_gamma   90.00
#
_symmetry.space_group_name_H-M   'P 1'
#
loop_
_entity.id
_entity.type
_entity.pdbx_description
1 polymer ?
#
loop_
_entity_poly.entity_id
_entity_poly.type
_entity_poly.pdbx_seq_one_letter_code
_entity_poly.pdbx_strand_id
1 'polypeptide(L)'
;MPTNGPDPLGTGDELAREAEAEALAAEARADAAHARAAELRRQLDATDVADEPASDIAATPAPPMPPAPPPLPALPSPPPPPPGGLLRTVTVAVTTLLTAGLLGATGYMVWQHQKAAELRRSAAEFTAAARQDVINLMSMDYTRAQESVQRVLDNSTGKFRANFDETADEFVKALQDEKIVTTATINDAAVELDSMTDESAVVMVSATSRREGRQAPKEQQQPQVWRVLLTLERDGDQIKMSDVEFV
;
A
#
# COMPACT_ATOMS: atom_id res chain seq x y z
N MET A 1 -36.91 10.81 -30.18
CA MET A 1 -36.89 10.38 -28.79
C MET A 1 -35.42 10.25 -28.40
N PRO A 2 -34.85 11.10 -27.53
CA PRO A 2 -33.48 11.00 -27.07
C PRO A 2 -33.42 10.00 -25.92
N THR A 3 -32.60 8.98 -26.06
CA THR A 3 -32.27 8.03 -25.00
C THR A 3 -31.21 8.67 -24.10
N ASN A 4 -31.62 8.95 -22.87
CA ASN A 4 -30.78 9.44 -21.79
C ASN A 4 -29.92 8.28 -21.30
N GLY A 5 -28.60 8.25 -21.65
CA GLY A 5 -27.63 7.36 -21.07
C GLY A 5 -27.23 7.89 -19.68
N PRO A 6 -26.84 7.00 -18.73
CA PRO A 6 -26.43 7.43 -17.41
C PRO A 6 -25.12 8.24 -17.47
N ASP A 7 -25.17 9.37 -16.76
CA ASP A 7 -24.09 10.36 -16.69
C ASP A 7 -22.87 9.77 -15.92
N PRO A 8 -21.67 9.67 -16.51
CA PRO A 8 -20.52 9.06 -15.85
C PRO A 8 -19.87 9.95 -14.76
N LEU A 9 -20.41 11.16 -14.55
CA LEU A 9 -19.86 12.12 -13.55
C LEU A 9 -20.48 11.98 -12.15
N GLY A 10 -21.57 11.19 -11.99
CA GLY A 10 -22.24 10.99 -10.69
C GLY A 10 -21.52 10.04 -9.75
N THR A 11 -20.81 9.05 -10.29
CA THR A 11 -20.20 7.97 -9.49
C THR A 11 -18.99 8.43 -8.68
N GLY A 12 -18.22 9.40 -9.14
CA GLY A 12 -17.05 9.95 -8.45
C GLY A 12 -17.44 10.77 -7.21
N ASP A 13 -18.50 11.55 -7.31
CA ASP A 13 -19.01 12.41 -6.23
C ASP A 13 -19.70 11.58 -5.12
N GLU A 14 -20.35 10.47 -5.48
CA GLU A 14 -20.95 9.55 -4.51
C GLU A 14 -19.89 8.80 -3.72
N LEU A 15 -18.87 8.29 -4.37
CA LEU A 15 -17.74 7.62 -3.70
C LEU A 15 -16.94 8.57 -2.79
N ALA A 16 -16.78 9.83 -3.19
CA ALA A 16 -16.13 10.83 -2.35
C ALA A 16 -16.94 11.14 -1.09
N ARG A 17 -18.28 11.27 -1.21
CA ARG A 17 -19.17 11.48 -0.06
C ARG A 17 -19.24 10.27 0.86
N GLU A 18 -19.19 9.07 0.31
CA GLU A 18 -19.17 7.82 1.10
C GLU A 18 -17.87 7.70 1.88
N ALA A 19 -16.72 8.02 1.27
CA ALA A 19 -15.43 8.05 1.93
C ALA A 19 -15.35 9.12 3.03
N GLU A 20 -15.90 10.32 2.81
CA GLU A 20 -16.00 11.36 3.84
C GLU A 20 -16.91 10.94 5.00
N ALA A 21 -18.04 10.30 4.72
CA ALA A 21 -18.93 9.80 5.75
C ALA A 21 -18.29 8.69 6.59
N GLU A 22 -17.50 7.81 5.95
CA GLU A 22 -16.76 6.73 6.63
C GLU A 22 -15.63 7.29 7.51
N ALA A 23 -14.92 8.33 7.04
CA ALA A 23 -13.90 9.03 7.80
C ALA A 23 -14.49 9.71 9.06
N LEU A 24 -15.60 10.43 8.93
CA LEU A 24 -16.32 11.05 10.05
C LEU A 24 -16.85 10.01 11.05
N ALA A 25 -17.32 8.86 10.56
CA ALA A 25 -17.76 7.77 11.43
C ALA A 25 -16.60 7.12 12.21
N ALA A 26 -15.41 7.02 11.59
CA ALA A 26 -14.21 6.52 12.25
C ALA A 26 -13.70 7.49 13.33
N GLU A 27 -13.73 8.80 13.07
CA GLU A 27 -13.37 9.85 14.02
C GLU A 27 -14.31 9.86 15.24
N ALA A 28 -15.62 9.77 15.02
CA ALA A 28 -16.61 9.66 16.09
C ALA A 28 -16.43 8.40 16.95
N ARG A 29 -16.00 7.27 16.37
CA ARG A 29 -15.68 6.04 17.12
C ARG A 29 -14.41 6.20 17.96
N ALA A 30 -13.40 6.88 17.45
CA ALA A 30 -12.18 7.19 18.19
C ALA A 30 -12.46 8.10 19.40
N ASP A 31 -13.25 9.15 19.22
CA ASP A 31 -13.66 10.07 20.30
C ASP A 31 -14.48 9.35 21.37
N ALA A 32 -15.39 8.47 21.00
CA ALA A 32 -16.16 7.66 21.93
C ALA A 32 -15.27 6.68 22.72
N ALA A 33 -14.22 6.14 22.12
CA ALA A 33 -13.25 5.28 22.80
C ALA A 33 -12.41 6.08 23.82
N HIS A 34 -11.97 7.29 23.46
CA HIS A 34 -11.25 8.19 24.35
C HIS A 34 -12.10 8.64 25.55
N ALA A 35 -13.39 8.96 25.33
CA ALA A 35 -14.31 9.32 26.39
C ALA A 35 -14.52 8.15 27.39
N ARG A 36 -14.67 6.90 26.89
CA ARG A 36 -14.77 5.70 27.74
C ARG A 36 -13.50 5.45 28.56
N ALA A 37 -12.33 5.63 27.95
CA ALA A 37 -11.06 5.47 28.64
C ALA A 37 -10.87 6.52 29.76
N ALA A 38 -11.31 7.76 29.54
CA ALA A 38 -11.27 8.82 30.54
C ALA A 38 -12.24 8.53 31.69
N GLU A 39 -13.41 7.99 31.42
CA GLU A 39 -14.39 7.61 32.44
C GLU A 39 -13.89 6.44 33.31
N LEU A 40 -13.30 5.41 32.68
CA LEU A 40 -12.68 4.31 33.42
C LEU A 40 -11.54 4.77 34.33
N ARG A 41 -10.72 5.75 33.92
CA ARG A 41 -9.67 6.34 34.76
C ARG A 41 -10.26 7.05 35.94
N ARG A 42 -11.33 7.86 35.77
CA ARG A 42 -12.00 8.53 36.89
C ARG A 42 -12.60 7.54 37.92
N GLN A 43 -13.14 6.42 37.43
CA GLN A 43 -13.68 5.36 38.29
C GLN A 43 -12.57 4.68 39.11
N LEU A 44 -11.40 4.44 38.50
CA LEU A 44 -10.24 3.89 39.18
C LEU A 44 -9.70 4.86 40.24
N ASP A 45 -9.56 6.15 39.89
CA ASP A 45 -9.11 7.20 40.84
C ASP A 45 -10.11 7.41 41.99
N ALA A 46 -11.42 7.27 41.74
CA ALA A 46 -12.45 7.35 42.76
C ALA A 46 -12.47 6.17 43.73
N THR A 47 -11.99 5.01 43.29
CA THR A 47 -11.90 3.79 44.15
C THR A 47 -10.67 3.86 45.07
N ASP A 48 -9.61 4.53 44.64
CA ASP A 48 -8.35 4.69 45.42
C ASP A 48 -8.50 5.70 46.56
N VAL A 49 -9.45 6.66 46.47
CA VAL A 49 -9.70 7.69 47.50
C VAL A 49 -10.60 7.19 48.63
N ALA A 50 -11.26 6.04 48.49
CA ALA A 50 -12.20 5.54 49.47
C ALA A 50 -11.57 4.73 50.63
N ASP A 51 -10.25 4.52 50.64
CA ASP A 51 -9.59 3.68 51.65
C ASP A 51 -8.58 4.40 52.54
N GLU A 52 -8.84 5.69 52.86
CA GLU A 52 -8.07 6.42 53.85
C GLU A 52 -8.93 6.65 55.13
N PRO A 53 -8.60 5.99 56.30
CA PRO A 53 -9.30 6.22 57.53
C PRO A 53 -8.87 7.55 58.16
N ALA A 54 -9.84 8.45 58.37
CA ALA A 54 -9.70 9.70 59.09
C ALA A 54 -9.23 9.48 60.52
N SER A 55 -8.04 9.99 60.82
CA SER A 55 -7.54 10.12 62.18
C SER A 55 -7.91 11.50 62.71
N ASP A 56 -8.91 11.53 63.59
CA ASP A 56 -9.29 12.73 64.30
C ASP A 56 -8.47 12.84 65.61
N ILE A 57 -7.72 13.91 65.72
CA ILE A 57 -6.93 14.25 66.96
C ILE A 57 -7.67 15.33 67.78
N ALA A 58 -8.09 14.99 68.94
CA ALA A 58 -8.43 15.98 69.97
C ALA A 58 -7.57 15.81 71.23
N ALA A 59 -6.87 16.87 71.56
CA ALA A 59 -5.98 16.98 72.74
C ALA A 59 -6.75 17.29 74.02
N THR A 60 -6.19 16.83 75.17
CA THR A 60 -6.03 17.53 76.41
C THR A 60 -6.27 16.65 77.65
N PRO A 61 -5.75 16.92 78.87
CA PRO A 61 -4.42 17.08 79.44
C PRO A 61 -4.03 16.04 80.54
N ALA A 62 -2.78 15.96 80.87
CA ALA A 62 -2.25 15.17 81.99
C ALA A 62 -2.63 15.70 83.37
N PRO A 63 -2.66 14.91 84.44
CA PRO A 63 -1.59 14.35 85.25
C PRO A 63 -2.00 13.05 86.01
N PRO A 64 -1.35 12.55 87.06
CA PRO A 64 0.03 12.35 87.50
C PRO A 64 0.43 10.87 87.59
N MET A 65 1.70 10.61 87.67
CA MET A 65 2.32 9.31 87.78
C MET A 65 1.98 8.50 89.01
N PRO A 66 1.91 7.21 88.89
CA PRO A 66 2.35 6.20 89.83
C PRO A 66 2.85 4.92 89.23
N PRO A 67 3.05 3.83 89.86
CA PRO A 67 4.29 3.12 90.05
C PRO A 67 4.51 2.05 88.97
N ALA A 68 5.74 1.48 89.00
CA ALA A 68 6.41 0.58 88.13
C ALA A 68 5.58 -0.53 87.43
N PRO A 69 5.90 -0.82 86.11
CA PRO A 69 5.08 -1.70 85.27
C PRO A 69 5.42 -3.17 85.50
N PRO A 70 4.41 -4.06 85.29
CA PRO A 70 4.61 -5.49 85.08
C PRO A 70 5.22 -5.80 83.69
N PRO A 71 5.74 -6.99 83.50
CA PRO A 71 6.48 -7.36 82.26
C PRO A 71 5.62 -7.28 81.04
N LEU A 72 6.19 -6.67 79.99
CA LEU A 72 5.62 -6.46 78.68
C LEU A 72 5.03 -7.80 78.10
N PRO A 73 3.81 -7.83 77.61
CA PRO A 73 3.32 -8.90 76.77
C PRO A 73 4.10 -8.89 75.45
N ALA A 74 4.42 -10.10 74.96
CA ALA A 74 5.09 -10.29 73.66
C ALA A 74 4.31 -9.58 72.57
N LEU A 75 5.02 -8.77 71.80
CA LEU A 75 4.51 -8.15 70.58
C LEU A 75 3.78 -9.18 69.71
N PRO A 76 2.55 -8.94 69.25
CA PRO A 76 1.94 -9.83 68.28
C PRO A 76 2.75 -9.88 67.00
N SER A 77 2.95 -11.10 66.53
CA SER A 77 3.62 -11.33 65.24
C SER A 77 2.90 -10.53 64.12
N PRO A 78 3.65 -9.93 63.17
CA PRO A 78 3.03 -9.19 62.10
C PRO A 78 2.06 -10.14 61.34
N PRO A 79 0.88 -9.61 60.91
CA PRO A 79 -0.08 -10.41 60.16
C PRO A 79 0.56 -10.95 58.88
N PRO A 80 0.19 -12.19 58.48
CA PRO A 80 0.66 -12.75 57.21
C PRO A 80 0.23 -11.82 56.06
N PRO A 81 1.08 -11.64 55.03
CA PRO A 81 0.75 -10.80 53.89
C PRO A 81 -0.56 -11.32 53.23
N PRO A 82 -1.44 -10.42 52.78
CA PRO A 82 -2.74 -10.79 52.24
C PRO A 82 -2.56 -11.70 51.01
N PRO A 83 -3.44 -12.72 50.78
CA PRO A 83 -3.34 -13.67 49.68
C PRO A 83 -3.71 -13.05 48.33
N GLY A 84 -3.28 -11.85 48.06
CA GLY A 84 -3.56 -11.12 46.80
C GLY A 84 -2.48 -11.22 45.74
N GLY A 85 -1.34 -11.85 46.04
CA GLY A 85 -0.19 -11.91 45.15
C GLY A 85 -0.47 -12.70 43.85
N LEU A 86 -1.19 -13.80 43.95
CA LEU A 86 -1.48 -14.65 42.78
C LEU A 86 -2.45 -13.99 41.78
N LEU A 87 -3.53 -13.37 42.27
CA LEU A 87 -4.45 -12.65 41.37
C LEU A 87 -3.77 -11.49 40.65
N ARG A 88 -2.96 -10.70 41.38
CA ARG A 88 -2.22 -9.56 40.81
C ARG A 88 -1.18 -10.03 39.78
N THR A 89 -0.48 -11.13 40.06
CA THR A 89 0.50 -11.70 39.12
C THR A 89 -0.19 -12.23 37.85
N VAL A 90 -1.37 -12.90 37.99
CA VAL A 90 -2.15 -13.38 36.86
C VAL A 90 -2.69 -12.20 36.05
N THR A 91 -3.22 -11.16 36.66
CA THR A 91 -3.72 -9.98 35.96
C THR A 91 -2.61 -9.28 35.19
N VAL A 92 -1.44 -9.08 35.80
CA VAL A 92 -0.27 -8.49 35.12
C VAL A 92 0.19 -9.38 33.96
N ALA A 93 0.27 -10.69 34.15
CA ALA A 93 0.67 -11.60 33.07
C ALA A 93 -0.31 -11.60 31.88
N VAL A 94 -1.62 -11.60 32.17
CA VAL A 94 -2.66 -11.53 31.12
C VAL A 94 -2.63 -10.19 30.37
N THR A 95 -2.47 -9.07 31.11
CA THR A 95 -2.37 -7.73 30.46
C THR A 95 -1.12 -7.62 29.60
N THR A 96 0.01 -8.14 30.05
CA THR A 96 1.26 -8.16 29.28
C THR A 96 1.13 -9.01 28.02
N LEU A 97 0.51 -10.18 28.13
CA LEU A 97 0.25 -11.07 26.98
C LEU A 97 -0.70 -10.43 25.96
N LEU A 98 -1.78 -9.80 26.42
CA LEU A 98 -2.71 -9.07 25.56
C LEU A 98 -2.04 -7.91 24.85
N THR A 99 -1.24 -7.11 25.59
CA THR A 99 -0.51 -5.97 25.02
C THR A 99 0.52 -6.44 23.99
N ALA A 100 1.28 -7.49 24.30
CA ALA A 100 2.25 -8.08 23.36
C ALA A 100 1.56 -8.67 22.12
N GLY A 101 0.42 -9.31 22.29
CA GLY A 101 -0.42 -9.83 21.19
C GLY A 101 -0.94 -8.70 20.28
N LEU A 102 -1.42 -7.59 20.87
CA LEU A 102 -1.88 -6.42 20.10
C LEU A 102 -0.74 -5.77 19.33
N LEU A 103 0.40 -5.56 19.96
CA LEU A 103 1.60 -5.00 19.31
C LEU A 103 2.10 -5.91 18.18
N GLY A 104 2.09 -7.23 18.40
CA GLY A 104 2.45 -8.20 17.38
C GLY A 104 1.50 -8.19 16.18
N ALA A 105 0.19 -8.14 16.43
CA ALA A 105 -0.83 -8.04 15.38
C ALA A 105 -0.71 -6.73 14.58
N THR A 106 -0.49 -5.61 15.27
CA THR A 106 -0.30 -4.30 14.62
C THR A 106 0.97 -4.29 13.77
N GLY A 107 2.08 -4.81 14.30
CA GLY A 107 3.34 -4.92 13.56
C GLY A 107 3.21 -5.82 12.30
N TYR A 108 2.52 -6.94 12.42
CA TYR A 108 2.23 -7.84 11.30
C TYR A 108 1.37 -7.17 10.23
N MET A 109 0.35 -6.41 10.64
CA MET A 109 -0.55 -5.71 9.72
C MET A 109 0.18 -4.59 8.96
N VAL A 110 1.04 -3.84 9.64
CA VAL A 110 1.89 -2.81 9.01
C VAL A 110 2.86 -3.44 8.01
N TRP A 111 3.51 -4.54 8.37
CA TRP A 111 4.44 -5.26 7.48
C TRP A 111 3.72 -5.80 6.23
N GLN A 112 2.52 -6.34 6.38
CA GLN A 112 1.72 -6.82 5.25
C GLN A 112 1.25 -5.68 4.34
N HIS A 113 0.88 -4.53 4.92
CA HIS A 113 0.54 -3.33 4.15
C HIS A 113 1.73 -2.78 3.35
N GLN A 114 2.92 -2.78 3.91
CA GLN A 114 4.14 -2.32 3.22
C GLN A 114 4.45 -3.22 2.03
N LYS A 115 4.42 -4.55 2.18
CA LYS A 115 4.61 -5.48 1.07
C LYS A 115 3.59 -5.29 -0.05
N ALA A 116 2.32 -5.12 0.28
CA ALA A 116 1.29 -4.86 -0.71
C ALA A 116 1.48 -3.51 -1.43
N ALA A 117 2.01 -2.50 -0.75
CA ALA A 117 2.33 -1.20 -1.34
C ALA A 117 3.54 -1.29 -2.29
N GLU A 118 4.57 -2.03 -1.93
CA GLU A 118 5.75 -2.29 -2.77
C GLU A 118 5.36 -3.03 -4.05
N LEU A 119 4.58 -4.11 -3.94
CA LEU A 119 4.09 -4.84 -5.11
C LEU A 119 3.27 -3.95 -6.06
N ARG A 120 2.38 -3.11 -5.52
CA ARG A 120 1.60 -2.17 -6.34
C ARG A 120 2.48 -1.13 -7.02
N ARG A 121 3.51 -0.66 -6.35
CA ARG A 121 4.47 0.29 -6.91
C ARG A 121 5.27 -0.33 -8.04
N SER A 122 5.86 -1.51 -7.83
CA SER A 122 6.57 -2.25 -8.88
C SER A 122 5.66 -2.56 -10.08
N ALA A 123 4.43 -3.02 -9.82
CA ALA A 123 3.45 -3.26 -10.89
C ALA A 123 3.12 -1.99 -11.68
N ALA A 124 3.00 -0.84 -11.02
CA ALA A 124 2.76 0.43 -11.68
C ALA A 124 3.97 0.90 -12.51
N GLU A 125 5.20 0.69 -12.03
CA GLU A 125 6.44 1.00 -12.75
C GLU A 125 6.55 0.15 -14.02
N PHE A 126 6.39 -1.18 -13.94
CA PHE A 126 6.40 -2.07 -15.10
C PHE A 126 5.28 -1.76 -16.09
N THR A 127 4.07 -1.48 -15.60
CA THR A 127 2.95 -1.11 -16.47
C THR A 127 3.20 0.21 -17.20
N ALA A 128 3.79 1.21 -16.54
CA ALA A 128 4.13 2.49 -17.16
C ALA A 128 5.23 2.33 -18.22
N ALA A 129 6.27 1.54 -17.93
CA ALA A 129 7.32 1.20 -18.89
C ALA A 129 6.74 0.48 -20.12
N ALA A 130 5.91 -0.56 -19.90
CA ALA A 130 5.27 -1.30 -20.99
C ALA A 130 4.46 -0.41 -21.92
N ARG A 131 3.68 0.53 -21.37
CA ARG A 131 2.91 1.49 -22.17
C ARG A 131 3.80 2.35 -23.05
N GLN A 132 4.90 2.86 -22.48
CA GLN A 132 5.85 3.68 -23.21
C GLN A 132 6.57 2.88 -24.30
N ASP A 133 6.95 1.65 -23.98
CA ASP A 133 7.68 0.78 -24.90
C ASP A 133 6.82 0.35 -26.09
N VAL A 134 5.55 0.02 -25.88
CA VAL A 134 4.62 -0.27 -26.97
C VAL A 134 4.39 0.97 -27.84
N ILE A 135 4.28 2.16 -27.27
CA ILE A 135 4.21 3.39 -28.06
C ILE A 135 5.47 3.56 -28.91
N ASN A 136 6.66 3.38 -28.33
CA ASN A 136 7.93 3.49 -29.02
C ASN A 136 8.06 2.44 -30.16
N LEU A 137 7.62 1.21 -29.88
CA LEU A 137 7.67 0.09 -30.83
C LEU A 137 6.71 0.27 -32.00
N MET A 138 5.51 0.77 -31.73
CA MET A 138 4.43 0.83 -32.72
C MET A 138 4.24 2.19 -33.38
N SER A 139 4.88 3.25 -32.86
CA SER A 139 4.81 4.61 -33.42
C SER A 139 6.08 4.91 -34.20
N MET A 140 6.02 4.74 -35.50
CA MET A 140 7.16 4.91 -36.41
C MET A 140 6.89 6.03 -37.41
N ASP A 141 7.93 6.79 -37.71
CA ASP A 141 7.90 7.91 -38.69
C ASP A 141 9.04 7.76 -39.68
N TYR A 142 8.70 7.59 -40.95
CA TYR A 142 9.71 7.44 -42.02
C TYR A 142 10.65 8.63 -42.14
N THR A 143 10.22 9.84 -41.77
CA THR A 143 11.07 11.06 -41.79
C THR A 143 12.15 11.03 -40.73
N ARG A 144 11.95 10.23 -39.69
CA ARG A 144 12.86 10.01 -38.56
C ARG A 144 13.04 8.51 -38.28
N ALA A 145 13.13 7.73 -39.37
CA ALA A 145 13.17 6.28 -39.28
C ALA A 145 14.31 5.78 -38.38
N GLN A 146 15.51 6.32 -38.56
CA GLN A 146 16.68 5.94 -37.78
C GLN A 146 16.52 6.27 -36.29
N GLU A 147 15.99 7.46 -35.95
CA GLU A 147 15.70 7.87 -34.57
C GLU A 147 14.62 6.98 -33.94
N SER A 148 13.59 6.60 -34.73
CA SER A 148 12.53 5.70 -34.26
C SER A 148 13.06 4.30 -33.91
N VAL A 149 13.90 3.75 -34.76
CA VAL A 149 14.54 2.42 -34.56
C VAL A 149 15.53 2.49 -33.39
N GLN A 150 16.35 3.55 -33.31
CA GLN A 150 17.29 3.71 -32.21
C GLN A 150 16.57 3.81 -30.86
N ARG A 151 15.43 4.47 -30.80
CA ARG A 151 14.62 4.57 -29.59
C ARG A 151 14.12 3.22 -29.11
N VAL A 152 13.73 2.31 -30.03
CA VAL A 152 13.36 0.94 -29.69
C VAL A 152 14.57 0.18 -29.14
N LEU A 153 15.73 0.28 -29.78
CA LEU A 153 16.96 -0.34 -29.32
C LEU A 153 17.38 0.14 -27.92
N ASP A 154 17.28 1.43 -27.65
CA ASP A 154 17.66 2.02 -26.36
C ASP A 154 16.76 1.54 -25.21
N ASN A 155 15.49 1.24 -25.51
CA ASN A 155 14.51 0.72 -24.56
C ASN A 155 14.37 -0.82 -24.61
N SER A 156 15.33 -1.51 -25.22
CA SER A 156 15.34 -2.98 -25.31
C SER A 156 16.60 -3.58 -24.71
N THR A 157 16.48 -4.84 -24.29
CA THR A 157 17.56 -5.65 -23.74
C THR A 157 17.40 -7.12 -24.19
N GLY A 158 18.28 -7.99 -23.77
CA GLY A 158 18.16 -9.43 -23.98
C GLY A 158 18.04 -9.86 -25.45
N LYS A 159 17.18 -10.86 -25.68
CA LYS A 159 16.98 -11.47 -27.00
C LYS A 159 16.32 -10.52 -27.99
N PHE A 160 15.36 -9.74 -27.52
CA PHE A 160 14.64 -8.81 -28.39
C PHE A 160 15.60 -7.76 -28.98
N ARG A 161 16.46 -7.17 -28.13
CA ARG A 161 17.47 -6.22 -28.57
C ARG A 161 18.40 -6.83 -29.64
N ALA A 162 18.94 -8.03 -29.38
CA ALA A 162 19.86 -8.67 -30.29
C ALA A 162 19.23 -8.94 -31.67
N ASN A 163 18.02 -9.49 -31.68
CA ASN A 163 17.30 -9.80 -32.91
C ASN A 163 16.89 -8.53 -33.67
N PHE A 164 16.48 -7.50 -32.98
CA PHE A 164 16.04 -6.24 -33.58
C PHE A 164 17.23 -5.46 -34.16
N ASP A 165 18.39 -5.48 -33.48
CA ASP A 165 19.62 -4.83 -33.93
C ASP A 165 20.13 -5.44 -35.27
N GLU A 166 20.05 -6.76 -35.41
CA GLU A 166 20.44 -7.45 -36.66
C GLU A 166 19.59 -7.00 -37.87
N THR A 167 18.33 -6.61 -37.65
CA THR A 167 17.41 -6.23 -38.72
C THR A 167 17.16 -4.72 -38.80
N ALA A 168 17.77 -3.93 -37.91
CA ALA A 168 17.51 -2.52 -37.76
C ALA A 168 17.70 -1.69 -39.03
N ASP A 169 18.78 -1.93 -39.77
CA ASP A 169 19.08 -1.21 -41.03
C ASP A 169 18.09 -1.54 -42.13
N GLU A 170 17.67 -2.79 -42.24
CA GLU A 170 16.64 -3.24 -43.21
C GLU A 170 15.29 -2.60 -42.86
N PHE A 171 14.97 -2.53 -41.55
CA PHE A 171 13.73 -1.94 -41.08
C PHE A 171 13.69 -0.42 -41.34
N VAL A 172 14.79 0.29 -41.08
CA VAL A 172 14.92 1.74 -41.41
C VAL A 172 14.68 1.96 -42.91
N LYS A 173 15.29 1.14 -43.75
CA LYS A 173 15.13 1.25 -45.20
C LYS A 173 13.69 0.98 -45.66
N ALA A 174 13.05 -0.06 -45.10
CA ALA A 174 11.66 -0.35 -45.38
C ALA A 174 10.72 0.79 -44.98
N LEU A 175 10.91 1.38 -43.82
CA LEU A 175 10.13 2.56 -43.36
C LEU A 175 10.27 3.73 -44.34
N GLN A 176 11.48 4.01 -44.80
CA GLN A 176 11.75 5.12 -45.71
C GLN A 176 11.17 4.88 -47.11
N ASP A 177 11.26 3.66 -47.62
CA ASP A 177 10.74 3.27 -48.95
C ASP A 177 9.21 3.32 -48.99
N GLU A 178 8.54 2.83 -47.91
CA GLU A 178 7.07 2.80 -47.81
C GLU A 178 6.47 4.17 -47.47
N LYS A 179 7.25 5.11 -46.94
CA LYS A 179 6.81 6.48 -46.53
C LYS A 179 5.58 6.44 -45.64
N ILE A 180 5.60 5.58 -44.65
CA ILE A 180 4.49 5.37 -43.74
C ILE A 180 4.80 6.03 -42.39
N VAL A 181 3.77 6.62 -41.82
CA VAL A 181 3.73 7.03 -40.39
C VAL A 181 2.75 6.14 -39.68
N THR A 182 3.19 5.52 -38.63
CA THR A 182 2.31 4.75 -37.74
C THR A 182 2.21 5.45 -36.39
N THR A 183 1.00 5.59 -35.88
CA THR A 183 0.73 6.15 -34.55
C THR A 183 0.01 5.11 -33.73
N ALA A 184 0.48 4.87 -32.50
CA ALA A 184 -0.14 3.94 -31.57
C ALA A 184 -0.76 4.69 -30.38
N THR A 185 -1.89 4.17 -29.91
CA THR A 185 -2.56 4.61 -28.68
C THR A 185 -2.78 3.38 -27.81
N ILE A 186 -2.40 3.50 -26.54
CA ILE A 186 -2.64 2.42 -25.56
C ILE A 186 -4.07 2.49 -25.07
N ASN A 187 -4.80 1.39 -25.22
CA ASN A 187 -6.15 1.26 -24.69
C ASN A 187 -6.12 0.83 -23.23
N ASP A 188 -5.31 -0.21 -22.92
CA ASP A 188 -5.15 -0.74 -21.58
C ASP A 188 -3.81 -1.47 -21.44
N ALA A 189 -3.35 -1.64 -20.19
CA ALA A 189 -2.15 -2.42 -19.88
C ALA A 189 -2.27 -3.00 -18.47
N ALA A 190 -1.99 -4.29 -18.34
CA ALA A 190 -2.06 -5.03 -17.09
C ALA A 190 -0.82 -5.93 -16.91
N VAL A 191 -0.22 -5.87 -15.73
CA VAL A 191 0.89 -6.76 -15.35
C VAL A 191 0.35 -8.10 -14.86
N GLU A 192 1.03 -9.17 -15.21
CA GLU A 192 0.78 -10.49 -14.66
C GLU A 192 1.47 -10.62 -13.30
N LEU A 193 0.68 -10.56 -12.23
CA LEU A 193 1.23 -10.50 -10.88
C LEU A 193 1.93 -11.79 -10.44
N ASP A 194 1.50 -12.94 -10.97
CA ASP A 194 2.03 -14.25 -10.60
C ASP A 194 3.46 -14.49 -11.15
N SER A 195 3.80 -13.84 -12.27
CA SER A 195 5.13 -13.92 -12.90
C SER A 195 6.03 -12.73 -12.53
N MET A 196 5.49 -11.72 -11.82
CA MET A 196 6.23 -10.52 -11.48
C MET A 196 7.24 -10.76 -10.35
N THR A 197 8.46 -10.28 -10.57
CA THR A 197 9.56 -10.21 -9.61
C THR A 197 10.01 -8.75 -9.43
N ASP A 198 11.03 -8.53 -8.60
CA ASP A 198 11.65 -7.20 -8.47
C ASP A 198 12.43 -6.81 -9.73
N GLU A 199 12.90 -7.81 -10.50
CA GLU A 199 13.78 -7.65 -11.66
C GLU A 199 13.04 -7.78 -13.00
N SER A 200 11.89 -8.44 -13.03
CA SER A 200 11.17 -8.74 -14.28
C SER A 200 9.67 -8.84 -14.11
N ALA A 201 8.94 -8.53 -15.17
CA ALA A 201 7.49 -8.70 -15.23
C ALA A 201 7.01 -8.98 -16.65
N VAL A 202 5.91 -9.72 -16.75
CA VAL A 202 5.16 -9.86 -18.00
C VAL A 202 3.97 -8.92 -17.97
N VAL A 203 3.84 -8.08 -19.01
CA VAL A 203 2.76 -7.10 -19.13
C VAL A 203 2.00 -7.31 -20.42
N MET A 204 0.69 -7.50 -20.31
CA MET A 204 -0.19 -7.51 -21.48
C MET A 204 -0.66 -6.09 -21.79
N VAL A 205 -0.48 -5.64 -23.02
CA VAL A 205 -0.87 -4.32 -23.48
C VAL A 205 -1.83 -4.45 -24.64
N SER A 206 -2.97 -3.76 -24.56
CA SER A 206 -3.88 -3.55 -25.69
C SER A 206 -3.60 -2.18 -26.29
N ALA A 207 -3.28 -2.15 -27.58
CA ALA A 207 -2.99 -0.93 -28.30
C ALA A 207 -3.79 -0.85 -29.60
N THR A 208 -4.13 0.37 -29.99
CA THR A 208 -4.70 0.66 -31.31
C THR A 208 -3.66 1.38 -32.15
N SER A 209 -3.28 0.82 -33.28
CA SER A 209 -2.41 1.49 -34.24
C SER A 209 -3.21 2.03 -35.42
N ARG A 210 -2.76 3.16 -35.93
CA ARG A 210 -3.24 3.75 -37.19
C ARG A 210 -2.04 4.02 -38.08
N ARG A 211 -2.13 3.55 -39.33
CA ARG A 211 -1.12 3.79 -40.34
C ARG A 211 -1.60 4.91 -41.27
N GLU A 212 -0.78 5.93 -41.43
CA GLU A 212 -1.01 7.05 -42.31
C GLU A 212 0.07 7.08 -43.41
N GLY A 213 -0.34 7.23 -44.67
CA GLY A 213 0.61 7.30 -45.79
C GLY A 213 -0.12 7.29 -47.14
N ARG A 214 0.43 8.01 -48.12
CA ARG A 214 -0.18 8.11 -49.44
C ARG A 214 -0.21 6.78 -50.20
N GLN A 215 0.64 5.83 -49.84
CA GLN A 215 0.77 4.53 -50.50
C GLN A 215 0.13 3.40 -49.69
N ALA A 216 -0.33 3.65 -48.46
CA ALA A 216 -1.00 2.64 -47.67
C ALA A 216 -2.39 2.31 -48.26
N PRO A 217 -2.72 1.01 -48.48
CA PRO A 217 -4.07 0.59 -48.86
C PRO A 217 -5.10 1.14 -47.86
N LYS A 218 -6.30 1.51 -48.36
CA LYS A 218 -7.35 2.10 -47.50
C LYS A 218 -7.76 1.20 -46.34
N GLU A 219 -7.65 -0.12 -46.51
CA GLU A 219 -7.93 -1.09 -45.46
C GLU A 219 -6.91 -1.00 -44.28
N GLN A 220 -5.66 -0.66 -44.58
CA GLN A 220 -4.59 -0.52 -43.60
C GLN A 220 -4.58 0.86 -42.91
N GLN A 221 -5.34 1.83 -43.41
CA GLN A 221 -5.53 3.13 -42.78
C GLN A 221 -6.59 3.09 -41.68
N GLN A 222 -7.35 2.01 -41.55
CA GLN A 222 -8.29 1.81 -40.47
C GLN A 222 -7.53 1.50 -39.16
N PRO A 223 -8.05 1.97 -38.01
CA PRO A 223 -7.47 1.61 -36.73
C PRO A 223 -7.48 0.10 -36.53
N GLN A 224 -6.34 -0.47 -36.17
CA GLN A 224 -6.17 -1.89 -35.86
C GLN A 224 -5.86 -2.05 -34.39
N VAL A 225 -6.57 -2.95 -33.72
CA VAL A 225 -6.34 -3.29 -32.30
C VAL A 225 -5.39 -4.47 -32.22
N TRP A 226 -4.36 -4.30 -31.40
CA TRP A 226 -3.33 -5.27 -31.15
C TRP A 226 -3.32 -5.66 -29.68
N ARG A 227 -2.97 -6.88 -29.40
CA ARG A 227 -2.58 -7.33 -28.07
C ARG A 227 -1.13 -7.72 -28.10
N VAL A 228 -0.38 -7.17 -27.19
CA VAL A 228 1.08 -7.36 -27.12
C VAL A 228 1.41 -7.85 -25.72
N LEU A 229 2.12 -8.96 -25.65
CA LEU A 229 2.69 -9.46 -24.41
C LEU A 229 4.15 -9.03 -24.38
N LEU A 230 4.53 -8.24 -23.39
CA LEU A 230 5.89 -7.78 -23.20
C LEU A 230 6.49 -8.44 -21.97
N THR A 231 7.69 -9.01 -22.14
CA THR A 231 8.54 -9.32 -21.01
C THR A 231 9.48 -8.14 -20.81
N LEU A 232 9.44 -7.59 -19.60
CA LEU A 232 10.24 -6.46 -19.19
C LEU A 232 11.27 -6.91 -18.17
N GLU A 233 12.47 -6.36 -18.23
CA GLU A 233 13.55 -6.60 -17.30
C GLU A 233 14.16 -5.29 -16.83
N ARG A 234 14.59 -5.27 -15.56
CA ARG A 234 15.29 -4.13 -14.99
C ARG A 234 16.77 -4.19 -15.40
N ASP A 235 17.21 -3.18 -16.13
CA ASP A 235 18.60 -2.99 -16.56
C ASP A 235 19.16 -1.72 -15.90
N GLY A 236 19.78 -1.91 -14.74
CA GLY A 236 20.16 -0.78 -13.86
C GLY A 236 18.93 -0.04 -13.33
N ASP A 237 18.88 1.27 -13.59
CA ASP A 237 17.76 2.13 -13.15
C ASP A 237 16.59 2.17 -14.16
N GLN A 238 16.70 1.44 -15.27
CA GLN A 238 15.72 1.45 -16.35
C GLN A 238 15.01 0.10 -16.46
N ILE A 239 13.74 0.14 -16.84
CA ILE A 239 12.97 -1.05 -17.22
C ILE A 239 12.95 -1.08 -18.75
N LYS A 240 13.37 -2.23 -19.36
CA LYS A 240 13.51 -2.40 -20.79
C LYS A 240 12.81 -3.66 -21.27
N MET A 241 12.41 -3.67 -22.55
CA MET A 241 11.84 -4.85 -23.21
C MET A 241 12.91 -5.91 -23.43
N SER A 242 12.69 -7.13 -22.95
CA SER A 242 13.55 -8.30 -23.24
C SER A 242 12.92 -9.27 -24.23
N ASP A 243 11.58 -9.30 -24.31
CA ASP A 243 10.84 -10.09 -25.29
C ASP A 243 9.50 -9.43 -25.63
N VAL A 244 9.01 -9.67 -26.87
CA VAL A 244 7.76 -9.10 -27.38
C VAL A 244 7.03 -10.15 -28.22
N GLU A 245 5.78 -10.42 -27.84
CA GLU A 245 4.89 -11.35 -28.54
C GLU A 245 3.57 -10.67 -28.89
N PHE A 246 3.12 -10.82 -30.14
CA PHE A 246 1.81 -10.34 -30.61
C PHE A 246 0.81 -11.49 -30.57
N VAL A 247 -0.31 -11.32 -29.85
CA VAL A 247 -1.31 -12.36 -29.54
C VAL A 247 -2.72 -11.97 -30.00
#